data_7c330905320e3a609ad229391135048d
#
_entry.id   7c330905320e3a609ad229391135048d
#
_cell.length_a   1.000
_cell.length_b   1.000
_cell.length_c   1.000
_cell.angle_alpha   90.00
_cell.angle_beta   90.00
_cell.angle_gamma   90.00
#
_symmetry.space_group_name_H-M   'P 1'
#
loop_
_entity.id
_entity.type
_entity.pdbx_description
1 polymer ?
#
loop_
_entity_poly.entity_id
_entity_poly.type
_entity_poly.pdbx_seq_one_letter_code
_entity_poly.pdbx_strand_id
1 'polypeptide(L)'
;QLWHACGAFKKFGQRGTNMSIAADHAYHVQYNMVTVSSDRIRSIYADAFDIDVHKVKALGCPRTDAFYDEKLMDETKQKVYAAHPEFKDRYVIVYAPTFRDIGDDRTQFKPDLDFDKLSKDLLPNQIFVICPHPVMKNKIVEKSYDNIEVIRDFSTNDMMLVSDLLVTDYSSAIFEYALLRKPIAFYCYDLLNYNRGFYLNYPDDLPGDVYETQQ
;
A
#
# COMPACT_ATOMS: atom_id res chain seq x y z
N GLN A 1 -20.50 -7.29 1.00
CA GLN A 1 -19.23 -6.82 1.60
C GLN A 1 -18.33 -6.24 0.51
N LEU A 2 -17.89 -5.03 0.70
CA LEU A 2 -16.82 -4.40 -0.06
C LEU A 2 -15.55 -4.44 0.80
N TRP A 3 -14.57 -5.23 0.37
CA TRP A 3 -13.33 -5.35 1.13
C TRP A 3 -12.43 -4.12 0.90
N HIS A 4 -11.53 -3.83 1.84
CA HIS A 4 -10.66 -2.65 1.80
C HIS A 4 -9.44 -2.81 0.87
N ALA A 5 -9.14 -4.02 0.39
CA ALA A 5 -8.02 -4.30 -0.50
C ALA A 5 -8.51 -4.69 -1.90
N CYS A 6 -7.86 -4.19 -2.95
CA CYS A 6 -8.20 -4.48 -4.36
C CYS A 6 -7.63 -5.80 -4.78
N GLY A 7 -6.94 -6.57 -4.27
CA GLY A 7 -6.39 -7.87 -4.65
C GLY A 7 -6.26 -8.79 -3.46
N ALA A 8 -5.47 -9.83 -3.60
CA ALA A 8 -5.13 -10.75 -2.55
C ALA A 8 -3.60 -10.85 -2.45
N PHE A 9 -3.00 -10.04 -1.58
CA PHE A 9 -1.54 -10.00 -1.37
C PHE A 9 -1.15 -10.77 -0.11
N LYS A 10 -1.41 -10.20 1.07
CA LYS A 10 -1.20 -10.86 2.36
C LYS A 10 -2.36 -11.79 2.69
N LYS A 11 -2.10 -12.84 3.44
CA LYS A 11 -3.16 -13.68 4.01
C LYS A 11 -4.02 -12.89 4.98
N PHE A 12 -5.32 -13.09 4.94
CA PHE A 12 -6.33 -12.40 5.74
C PHE A 12 -7.47 -13.34 6.11
N GLY A 13 -8.41 -12.87 6.94
CA GLY A 13 -9.53 -13.65 7.43
C GLY A 13 -9.03 -14.90 8.17
N GLN A 14 -9.63 -16.05 7.92
CA GLN A 14 -9.28 -17.34 8.53
C GLN A 14 -7.83 -17.79 8.28
N ARG A 15 -7.16 -17.19 7.28
CA ARG A 15 -5.76 -17.47 6.92
C ARG A 15 -4.79 -16.43 7.46
N GLY A 16 -5.29 -15.37 8.11
CA GLY A 16 -4.47 -14.36 8.78
C GLY A 16 -3.90 -14.87 10.11
N THR A 17 -2.75 -14.33 10.53
CA THR A 17 -2.05 -14.78 11.75
C THR A 17 -2.51 -14.08 13.02
N ASN A 18 -3.28 -12.99 12.93
CA ASN A 18 -3.46 -12.03 14.03
C ASN A 18 -4.90 -11.91 14.56
N MET A 19 -5.82 -12.80 14.17
CA MET A 19 -7.21 -12.70 14.60
C MET A 19 -7.71 -14.01 15.20
N SER A 20 -8.68 -13.91 16.09
CA SER A 20 -9.40 -15.10 16.57
C SER A 20 -10.20 -15.70 15.43
N ILE A 21 -9.82 -16.88 14.97
CA ILE A 21 -10.47 -17.61 13.87
C ILE A 21 -11.99 -17.69 14.09
N ALA A 22 -12.44 -17.96 15.31
CA ALA A 22 -13.86 -18.06 15.64
C ALA A 22 -14.61 -16.73 15.52
N ALA A 23 -13.99 -15.61 15.94
CA ALA A 23 -14.59 -14.29 15.82
C ALA A 23 -14.71 -13.87 14.35
N ASP A 24 -13.67 -14.09 13.56
CA ASP A 24 -13.66 -13.81 12.13
C ASP A 24 -14.72 -14.60 11.39
N HIS A 25 -14.84 -15.91 11.68
CA HIS A 25 -15.86 -16.76 11.09
C HIS A 25 -17.27 -16.21 11.36
N ALA A 26 -17.58 -15.85 12.61
CA ALA A 26 -18.88 -15.32 13.00
C ALA A 26 -19.29 -14.06 12.22
N TYR A 27 -18.34 -13.22 11.81
CA TYR A 27 -18.59 -12.07 10.94
C TYR A 27 -18.79 -12.47 9.48
N HIS A 28 -17.90 -13.31 8.96
CA HIS A 28 -17.85 -13.58 7.53
C HIS A 28 -18.99 -14.47 7.04
N VAL A 29 -19.47 -15.40 7.83
CA VAL A 29 -20.62 -16.28 7.46
C VAL A 29 -21.89 -15.49 7.15
N GLN A 30 -22.01 -14.28 7.70
CA GLN A 30 -23.17 -13.41 7.51
C GLN A 30 -23.16 -12.68 6.15
N TYR A 31 -22.06 -12.76 5.38
CA TYR A 31 -22.01 -12.11 4.08
C TYR A 31 -22.93 -12.79 3.09
N ASN A 32 -23.83 -12.02 2.48
CA ASN A 32 -24.68 -12.49 1.38
C ASN A 32 -23.93 -12.44 0.06
N MET A 33 -23.07 -11.43 -0.11
CA MET A 33 -22.22 -11.23 -1.28
C MET A 33 -20.93 -10.51 -0.90
N VAL A 34 -19.83 -10.93 -1.53
CA VAL A 34 -18.52 -10.27 -1.47
C VAL A 34 -18.11 -9.91 -2.89
N THR A 35 -17.68 -8.67 -3.11
CA THR A 35 -17.15 -8.25 -4.42
C THR A 35 -15.63 -8.30 -4.41
N VAL A 36 -15.07 -8.73 -5.53
CA VAL A 36 -13.62 -8.82 -5.76
C VAL A 36 -13.25 -8.28 -7.13
N SER A 37 -11.98 -7.94 -7.34
CA SER A 37 -11.49 -7.32 -8.57
C SER A 37 -11.43 -8.28 -9.77
N SER A 38 -11.33 -9.58 -9.56
CA SER A 38 -11.25 -10.56 -10.66
C SER A 38 -11.71 -11.96 -10.24
N ASP A 39 -12.04 -12.79 -11.23
CA ASP A 39 -12.39 -14.20 -10.99
C ASP A 39 -11.25 -15.01 -10.39
N ARG A 40 -9.99 -14.66 -10.67
CA ARG A 40 -8.80 -15.36 -10.17
C ARG A 40 -8.70 -15.37 -8.65
N ILE A 41 -9.22 -14.36 -7.97
CA ILE A 41 -9.12 -14.24 -6.51
C ILE A 41 -10.40 -14.65 -5.78
N ARG A 42 -11.46 -15.09 -6.48
CA ARG A 42 -12.73 -15.51 -5.86
C ARG A 42 -12.54 -16.65 -4.86
N SER A 43 -11.81 -17.70 -5.25
CA SER A 43 -11.53 -18.85 -4.39
C SER A 43 -10.71 -18.46 -3.16
N ILE A 44 -9.76 -17.51 -3.31
CA ILE A 44 -8.96 -17.00 -2.20
C ILE A 44 -9.84 -16.30 -1.15
N TYR A 45 -10.76 -15.44 -1.61
CA TYR A 45 -11.69 -14.75 -0.71
C TYR A 45 -12.71 -15.70 -0.07
N ALA A 46 -13.20 -16.69 -0.82
CA ALA A 46 -14.08 -17.72 -0.29
C ALA A 46 -13.40 -18.52 0.83
N ASP A 47 -12.18 -18.96 0.61
CA ASP A 47 -11.36 -19.67 1.59
C ASP A 47 -11.01 -18.78 2.80
N ALA A 48 -10.58 -17.52 2.56
CA ALA A 48 -10.23 -16.59 3.63
C ALA A 48 -11.41 -16.23 4.54
N PHE A 49 -12.63 -16.21 4.02
CA PHE A 49 -13.84 -15.88 4.77
C PHE A 49 -14.64 -17.11 5.22
N ASP A 50 -14.22 -18.29 4.79
CA ASP A 50 -14.93 -19.57 5.03
C ASP A 50 -16.40 -19.49 4.59
N ILE A 51 -16.61 -19.06 3.35
CA ILE A 51 -17.94 -18.91 2.73
C ILE A 51 -17.98 -19.60 1.36
N ASP A 52 -19.20 -19.87 0.89
CA ASP A 52 -19.41 -20.41 -0.44
C ASP A 52 -18.87 -19.46 -1.52
N VAL A 53 -18.09 -20.00 -2.47
CA VAL A 53 -17.50 -19.24 -3.58
C VAL A 53 -18.55 -18.58 -4.47
N HIS A 54 -19.79 -19.12 -4.50
CA HIS A 54 -20.91 -18.49 -5.21
C HIS A 54 -21.34 -17.14 -4.63
N LYS A 55 -21.02 -16.87 -3.36
CA LYS A 55 -21.23 -15.56 -2.74
C LYS A 55 -20.16 -14.54 -3.16
N VAL A 56 -19.02 -14.98 -3.70
CA VAL A 56 -17.92 -14.08 -4.13
C VAL A 56 -18.09 -13.78 -5.61
N LYS A 57 -18.25 -12.49 -5.94
CA LYS A 57 -18.52 -12.01 -7.30
C LYS A 57 -17.42 -11.09 -7.80
N ALA A 58 -16.92 -11.35 -8.98
CA ALA A 58 -15.93 -10.52 -9.67
C ALA A 58 -16.61 -9.29 -10.33
N LEU A 59 -17.02 -8.33 -9.50
CA LEU A 59 -17.73 -7.11 -9.92
C LEU A 59 -16.83 -5.87 -9.88
N GLY A 60 -15.55 -6.03 -9.64
CA GLY A 60 -14.62 -4.92 -9.43
C GLY A 60 -14.47 -4.53 -7.96
N CYS A 61 -13.69 -3.49 -7.73
CA CYS A 61 -13.43 -2.89 -6.42
C CYS A 61 -13.81 -1.40 -6.48
N PRO A 62 -14.90 -0.96 -5.82
CA PRO A 62 -15.41 0.41 -5.98
C PRO A 62 -14.38 1.50 -5.65
N ARG A 63 -13.45 1.25 -4.72
CA ARG A 63 -12.41 2.22 -4.40
C ARG A 63 -11.45 2.51 -5.56
N THR A 64 -11.42 1.65 -6.59
CA THR A 64 -10.58 1.88 -7.78
C THR A 64 -11.24 2.78 -8.80
N ASP A 65 -12.53 3.11 -8.67
CA ASP A 65 -13.26 3.97 -9.60
C ASP A 65 -12.61 5.36 -9.70
N ALA A 66 -12.04 5.84 -8.59
CA ALA A 66 -11.30 7.10 -8.54
C ALA A 66 -10.09 7.16 -9.50
N PHE A 67 -9.53 6.00 -9.90
CA PHE A 67 -8.43 5.92 -10.87
C PHE A 67 -8.88 5.88 -12.34
N TYR A 68 -10.18 5.93 -12.58
CA TYR A 68 -10.79 5.99 -13.92
C TYR A 68 -11.59 7.28 -14.14
N ASP A 69 -11.81 8.08 -13.11
CA ASP A 69 -12.45 9.39 -13.20
C ASP A 69 -11.38 10.47 -13.43
N GLU A 70 -11.13 10.81 -14.68
CA GLU A 70 -10.11 11.80 -15.08
C GLU A 70 -10.32 13.16 -14.38
N LYS A 71 -11.58 13.59 -14.26
CA LYS A 71 -11.90 14.85 -13.57
C LYS A 71 -11.51 14.81 -12.11
N LEU A 72 -11.89 13.74 -11.42
CA LEU A 72 -11.55 13.56 -10.00
C LEU A 72 -10.04 13.45 -9.80
N MET A 73 -9.34 12.72 -10.70
CA MET A 73 -7.88 12.63 -10.64
C MET A 73 -7.22 13.99 -10.82
N ASP A 74 -7.66 14.80 -11.77
CA ASP A 74 -7.09 16.12 -12.02
C ASP A 74 -7.39 17.10 -10.89
N GLU A 75 -8.62 17.11 -10.36
CA GLU A 75 -8.96 17.90 -9.17
C GLU A 75 -8.11 17.54 -7.96
N THR A 76 -7.83 16.23 -7.77
CA THR A 76 -7.00 15.75 -6.66
C THR A 76 -5.54 16.16 -6.86
N LYS A 77 -4.98 15.99 -8.05
CA LYS A 77 -3.63 16.48 -8.37
C LYS A 77 -3.48 17.98 -8.13
N GLN A 78 -4.47 18.79 -8.55
CA GLN A 78 -4.44 20.24 -8.32
C GLN A 78 -4.43 20.58 -6.82
N LYS A 79 -5.20 19.86 -5.99
CA LYS A 79 -5.19 20.04 -4.52
C LYS A 79 -3.83 19.72 -3.93
N VAL A 80 -3.21 18.60 -4.33
CA VAL A 80 -1.87 18.22 -3.87
C VAL A 80 -0.85 19.28 -4.29
N TYR A 81 -0.82 19.68 -5.56
CA TYR A 81 0.12 20.70 -6.05
C TYR A 81 -0.13 22.10 -5.47
N ALA A 82 -1.35 22.41 -5.02
CA ALA A 82 -1.62 23.67 -4.33
C ALA A 82 -1.06 23.68 -2.90
N ALA A 83 -1.08 22.53 -2.22
CA ALA A 83 -0.52 22.38 -0.88
C ALA A 83 1.01 22.15 -0.91
N HIS A 84 1.51 21.45 -1.92
CA HIS A 84 2.89 21.03 -2.11
C HIS A 84 3.37 21.43 -3.53
N PRO A 85 3.58 22.74 -3.79
CA PRO A 85 3.96 23.22 -5.12
C PRO A 85 5.31 22.69 -5.61
N GLU A 86 6.19 22.29 -4.70
CA GLU A 86 7.49 21.68 -4.97
C GLU A 86 7.41 20.35 -5.71
N PHE A 87 6.28 19.64 -5.65
CA PHE A 87 6.11 18.36 -6.37
C PHE A 87 5.89 18.55 -7.87
N LYS A 88 5.45 19.74 -8.31
CA LYS A 88 5.03 19.98 -9.69
C LYS A 88 6.16 19.81 -10.71
N ASP A 89 7.37 20.22 -10.32
CA ASP A 89 8.54 20.24 -11.20
C ASP A 89 9.60 19.20 -10.81
N ARG A 90 9.24 18.25 -9.92
CA ARG A 90 10.14 17.18 -9.47
C ARG A 90 9.63 15.80 -9.87
N TYR A 91 10.55 14.86 -9.96
CA TYR A 91 10.24 13.43 -10.02
C TYR A 91 9.88 12.95 -8.61
N VAL A 92 8.62 12.65 -8.38
CA VAL A 92 8.06 12.32 -7.07
C VAL A 92 8.13 10.82 -6.80
N ILE A 93 8.96 10.43 -5.83
CA ILE A 93 9.10 9.05 -5.36
C ILE A 93 8.27 8.92 -4.08
N VAL A 94 7.15 8.22 -4.15
CA VAL A 94 6.30 7.98 -2.97
C VAL A 94 6.70 6.68 -2.30
N TYR A 95 7.08 6.77 -1.02
CA TYR A 95 7.29 5.61 -0.16
C TYR A 95 6.09 5.38 0.76
N ALA A 96 5.39 4.28 0.54
CA ALA A 96 4.21 3.88 1.31
C ALA A 96 4.48 2.58 2.08
N PRO A 97 5.14 2.66 3.25
CA PRO A 97 5.47 1.49 4.05
C PRO A 97 4.25 0.88 4.73
N THR A 98 4.25 -0.43 4.87
CA THR A 98 3.32 -1.14 5.76
C THR A 98 3.77 -0.97 7.22
N PHE A 99 2.83 -0.76 8.13
CA PHE A 99 3.14 -0.80 9.56
C PHE A 99 3.61 -2.19 10.00
N ARG A 100 4.38 -2.24 11.08
CA ARG A 100 4.83 -3.48 11.70
C ARG A 100 4.08 -3.71 13.01
N ASP A 101 3.74 -4.98 13.27
CA ASP A 101 3.22 -5.40 14.57
C ASP A 101 4.43 -5.64 15.51
N ILE A 102 4.93 -4.57 16.14
CA ILE A 102 6.03 -4.66 17.11
C ILE A 102 5.39 -4.77 18.50
N GLY A 103 5.18 -5.99 18.96
CA GLY A 103 4.41 -6.24 20.19
C GLY A 103 2.98 -5.72 20.02
N ASP A 104 2.47 -4.99 21.01
CA ASP A 104 1.13 -4.40 20.98
C ASP A 104 1.11 -2.98 20.40
N ASP A 105 2.26 -2.38 20.07
CA ASP A 105 2.35 -1.01 19.59
C ASP A 105 2.53 -0.95 18.06
N ARG A 106 1.44 -0.68 17.35
CA ARG A 106 1.41 -0.45 15.90
C ARG A 106 1.65 1.00 15.51
N THR A 107 1.75 1.90 16.49
CA THR A 107 1.86 3.34 16.21
C THR A 107 3.28 3.76 15.90
N GLN A 108 4.26 2.96 16.31
CA GLN A 108 5.68 3.20 16.08
C GLN A 108 6.12 2.52 14.78
N PHE A 109 6.82 3.29 13.96
CA PHE A 109 7.43 2.79 12.73
C PHE A 109 8.75 3.50 12.51
N LYS A 110 9.78 2.73 12.24
CA LYS A 110 11.08 3.24 11.83
C LYS A 110 11.55 2.41 10.63
N PRO A 111 11.56 2.99 9.43
CA PRO A 111 12.13 2.29 8.28
C PRO A 111 13.63 2.10 8.48
N ASP A 112 14.17 1.02 7.94
CA ASP A 112 15.61 0.79 7.89
C ASP A 112 16.22 1.59 6.73
N LEU A 113 16.18 2.93 6.85
CA LEU A 113 16.67 3.87 5.85
C LEU A 113 17.63 4.87 6.50
N ASP A 114 18.80 5.03 5.88
CA ASP A 114 19.71 6.13 6.15
C ASP A 114 19.27 7.34 5.32
N PHE A 115 18.55 8.26 5.96
CA PHE A 115 18.04 9.47 5.31
C PHE A 115 19.13 10.45 4.90
N ASP A 116 20.27 10.47 5.62
CA ASP A 116 21.41 11.32 5.23
C ASP A 116 22.06 10.82 3.93
N LYS A 117 22.16 9.51 3.76
CA LYS A 117 22.60 8.89 2.52
C LYS A 117 21.57 9.09 1.41
N LEU A 118 20.30 8.76 1.68
CA LEU A 118 19.23 8.90 0.71
C LEU A 118 19.14 10.31 0.14
N SER A 119 19.17 11.34 1.01
CA SER A 119 19.12 12.74 0.58
C SER A 119 20.26 13.14 -0.35
N LYS A 120 21.46 12.55 -0.17
CA LYS A 120 22.63 12.81 -1.03
C LYS A 120 22.57 12.06 -2.37
N ASP A 121 21.96 10.87 -2.37
CA ASP A 121 21.91 10.01 -3.53
C ASP A 121 20.77 10.39 -4.50
N LEU A 122 19.73 11.08 -4.00
CA LEU A 122 18.66 11.62 -4.84
C LEU A 122 19.19 12.66 -5.84
N LEU A 123 18.72 12.57 -7.09
CA LEU A 123 19.04 13.58 -8.10
C LEU A 123 18.38 14.93 -7.75
N PRO A 124 18.94 16.06 -8.24
CA PRO A 124 18.44 17.41 -7.89
C PRO A 124 16.96 17.66 -8.20
N ASN A 125 16.42 16.94 -9.20
CA ASN A 125 15.01 17.01 -9.59
C ASN A 125 14.14 15.94 -8.95
N GLN A 126 14.65 15.16 -7.99
CA GLN A 126 13.89 14.13 -7.29
C GLN A 126 13.47 14.60 -5.90
N ILE A 127 12.32 14.09 -5.44
CA ILE A 127 11.86 14.23 -4.07
C ILE A 127 11.32 12.90 -3.57
N PHE A 128 11.74 12.52 -2.36
CA PHE A 128 11.30 11.30 -1.69
C PHE A 128 10.21 11.63 -0.67
N VAL A 129 9.01 11.14 -0.89
CA VAL A 129 7.82 11.49 -0.13
C VAL A 129 7.35 10.27 0.65
N ILE A 130 7.41 10.33 1.96
CA ILE A 130 6.96 9.25 2.84
C ILE A 130 5.48 9.46 3.15
N CYS A 131 4.65 8.47 2.81
CA CYS A 131 3.22 8.42 3.13
C CYS A 131 2.99 7.33 4.17
N PRO A 132 3.14 7.61 5.47
CA PRO A 132 2.97 6.62 6.50
C PRO A 132 1.50 6.19 6.62
N HIS A 133 1.29 4.92 6.95
CA HIS A 133 -0.05 4.44 7.27
C HIS A 133 -0.65 5.27 8.43
N PRO A 134 -1.94 5.62 8.43
CA PRO A 134 -2.56 6.48 9.46
C PRO A 134 -2.38 6.00 10.91
N VAL A 135 -2.13 4.73 11.12
CA VAL A 135 -1.83 4.18 12.45
C VAL A 135 -0.44 4.60 12.96
N MET A 136 0.49 4.92 12.08
CA MET A 136 1.85 5.35 12.42
C MET A 136 1.87 6.82 12.83
N LYS A 137 2.02 7.11 14.12
CA LYS A 137 1.94 8.47 14.68
C LYS A 137 3.29 9.07 15.07
N ASN A 138 4.32 8.24 15.15
CA ASN A 138 5.66 8.70 15.53
C ASN A 138 6.31 9.59 14.47
N LYS A 139 7.29 10.35 14.88
CA LYS A 139 8.17 11.08 13.97
C LYS A 139 9.08 10.08 13.24
N ILE A 140 9.00 10.05 11.92
CA ILE A 140 9.74 9.09 11.08
C ILE A 140 11.11 9.66 10.68
N VAL A 141 11.14 10.94 10.35
CA VAL A 141 12.36 11.66 9.93
C VAL A 141 12.71 12.71 10.97
N GLU A 142 13.89 12.60 11.54
CA GLU A 142 14.32 13.45 12.66
C GLU A 142 14.80 14.85 12.22
N LYS A 143 15.43 14.93 11.04
CA LYS A 143 15.96 16.14 10.46
C LYS A 143 15.05 16.67 9.35
N SER A 144 15.21 17.92 8.97
CA SER A 144 14.63 18.47 7.73
C SER A 144 15.60 18.26 6.58
N TYR A 145 15.06 17.92 5.43
CA TYR A 145 15.78 17.77 4.15
C TYR A 145 15.01 18.52 3.07
N ASP A 146 15.71 19.06 2.07
CA ASP A 146 15.07 19.78 0.96
C ASP A 146 14.41 18.84 -0.07
N ASN A 147 14.72 17.54 0.02
CA ASN A 147 14.29 16.52 -0.93
C ASN A 147 13.69 15.27 -0.28
N ILE A 148 13.37 15.33 1.02
CA ILE A 148 12.64 14.26 1.73
C ILE A 148 11.54 14.87 2.58
N GLU A 149 10.30 14.42 2.37
CA GLU A 149 9.13 14.91 3.11
C GLU A 149 8.28 13.78 3.68
N VAL A 150 7.54 14.08 4.75
CA VAL A 150 6.56 13.17 5.35
C VAL A 150 5.18 13.78 5.21
N ILE A 151 4.34 13.19 4.39
CA ILE A 151 2.98 13.69 4.08
C ILE A 151 1.96 12.93 4.92
N ARG A 152 1.07 13.69 5.58
CA ARG A 152 -0.02 13.17 6.41
C ARG A 152 -1.37 13.84 6.14
N ASP A 153 -1.40 14.89 5.37
CA ASP A 153 -2.57 15.69 4.99
C ASP A 153 -3.29 15.14 3.75
N PHE A 154 -2.61 14.29 2.99
CA PHE A 154 -3.17 13.55 1.86
C PHE A 154 -3.12 12.04 2.09
N SER A 155 -4.08 11.33 1.50
CA SER A 155 -4.07 9.86 1.53
C SER A 155 -2.99 9.30 0.60
N THR A 156 -2.58 8.06 0.85
CA THR A 156 -1.67 7.35 -0.08
C THR A 156 -2.21 7.32 -1.51
N ASN A 157 -3.53 7.16 -1.68
CA ASN A 157 -4.15 7.15 -3.01
C ASN A 157 -4.03 8.51 -3.72
N ASP A 158 -4.19 9.63 -2.98
CA ASP A 158 -4.02 10.97 -3.53
C ASP A 158 -2.57 11.18 -3.99
N MET A 159 -1.62 10.74 -3.15
CA MET A 159 -0.19 10.85 -3.45
C MET A 159 0.24 9.95 -4.62
N MET A 160 -0.40 8.81 -4.82
CA MET A 160 -0.16 7.97 -6.01
C MET A 160 -0.45 8.69 -7.33
N LEU A 161 -1.41 9.61 -7.35
CA LEU A 161 -1.77 10.34 -8.58
C LEU A 161 -0.66 11.29 -9.04
N VAL A 162 0.08 11.87 -8.09
CA VAL A 162 1.19 12.80 -8.36
C VAL A 162 2.55 12.13 -8.38
N SER A 163 2.68 10.87 -7.95
CA SER A 163 3.95 10.16 -7.93
C SER A 163 4.37 9.68 -9.32
N ASP A 164 5.67 9.55 -9.53
CA ASP A 164 6.30 8.93 -10.71
C ASP A 164 6.78 7.52 -10.43
N LEU A 165 7.10 7.20 -9.17
CA LEU A 165 7.51 5.90 -8.68
C LEU A 165 6.85 5.63 -7.34
N LEU A 166 6.29 4.43 -7.16
CA LEU A 166 5.88 3.92 -5.86
C LEU A 166 6.98 3.00 -5.30
N VAL A 167 7.48 3.33 -4.13
CA VAL A 167 8.25 2.43 -3.29
C VAL A 167 7.35 1.91 -2.18
N THR A 168 7.25 0.61 -2.02
CA THR A 168 6.44 0.00 -0.96
C THR A 168 7.05 -1.33 -0.52
N ASP A 169 6.37 -2.05 0.34
CA ASP A 169 6.81 -3.37 0.83
C ASP A 169 5.69 -4.40 0.65
N TYR A 170 4.93 -4.68 1.68
CA TYR A 170 3.89 -5.72 1.70
C TYR A 170 2.48 -5.15 1.58
N SER A 171 2.31 -4.06 0.83
CA SER A 171 1.04 -3.35 0.73
C SER A 171 0.21 -3.80 -0.47
N SER A 172 -1.11 -4.01 -0.26
CA SER A 172 -2.06 -4.20 -1.35
C SER A 172 -2.28 -2.95 -2.23
N ALA A 173 -1.72 -1.81 -1.84
CA ALA A 173 -1.74 -0.56 -2.62
C ALA A 173 -1.12 -0.71 -4.02
N ILE A 174 -0.27 -1.73 -4.21
CA ILE A 174 0.28 -2.07 -5.53
C ILE A 174 -0.79 -2.36 -6.58
N PHE A 175 -1.94 -2.92 -6.20
CA PHE A 175 -3.00 -3.23 -7.14
C PHE A 175 -3.71 -1.97 -7.65
N GLU A 176 -3.88 -0.97 -6.80
CA GLU A 176 -4.39 0.34 -7.19
C GLU A 176 -3.37 1.10 -8.03
N TYR A 177 -2.11 1.11 -7.60
CA TYR A 177 -1.04 1.82 -8.31
C TYR A 177 -0.78 1.25 -9.70
N ALA A 178 -0.89 -0.06 -9.87
CA ALA A 178 -0.75 -0.72 -11.17
C ALA A 178 -1.74 -0.21 -12.23
N LEU A 179 -2.91 0.33 -11.81
CA LEU A 179 -3.87 0.96 -12.73
C LEU A 179 -3.31 2.21 -13.38
N LEU A 180 -2.39 2.90 -12.71
CA LEU A 180 -1.71 4.09 -13.25
C LEU A 180 -0.59 3.73 -14.24
N ARG A 181 -0.22 2.45 -14.35
CA ARG A 181 0.86 1.96 -15.24
C ARG A 181 2.20 2.65 -15.02
N LYS A 182 2.48 3.02 -13.79
CA LYS A 182 3.74 3.63 -13.35
C LYS A 182 4.64 2.59 -12.65
N PRO A 183 5.95 2.80 -12.57
CA PRO A 183 6.88 1.86 -11.98
C PRO A 183 6.65 1.67 -10.48
N ILE A 184 6.89 0.43 -10.00
CA ILE A 184 6.84 0.04 -8.60
C ILE A 184 8.18 -0.58 -8.22
N ALA A 185 8.71 -0.19 -7.05
CA ALA A 185 9.85 -0.84 -6.41
C ALA A 185 9.45 -1.36 -5.02
N PHE A 186 9.98 -2.50 -4.65
CA PHE A 186 9.68 -3.13 -3.36
C PHE A 186 10.89 -3.03 -2.45
N TYR A 187 10.76 -2.31 -1.34
CA TYR A 187 11.79 -2.20 -0.30
C TYR A 187 11.43 -3.08 0.89
N CYS A 188 12.01 -4.28 0.93
CA CYS A 188 11.61 -5.38 1.81
C CYS A 188 12.77 -5.79 2.74
N TYR A 189 13.35 -4.82 3.45
CA TYR A 189 14.53 -4.98 4.33
C TYR A 189 14.37 -6.04 5.44
N ASP A 190 13.14 -6.39 5.77
CA ASP A 190 12.82 -7.37 6.82
C ASP A 190 12.11 -8.63 6.29
N LEU A 191 12.29 -8.96 5.01
CA LEU A 191 11.60 -10.07 4.35
C LEU A 191 11.71 -11.40 5.11
N LEU A 192 12.91 -11.74 5.60
CA LEU A 192 13.15 -12.98 6.34
C LEU A 192 12.42 -13.02 7.69
N ASN A 193 12.10 -11.86 8.26
CA ASN A 193 11.45 -11.73 9.56
C ASN A 193 9.96 -11.37 9.45
N TYR A 194 9.45 -11.16 8.22
CA TYR A 194 8.07 -10.80 8.00
C TYR A 194 7.17 -12.02 8.13
N ASN A 195 6.41 -12.09 9.21
CA ASN A 195 5.69 -13.29 9.64
C ASN A 195 4.28 -13.47 9.05
N ARG A 196 3.82 -12.56 8.19
CA ARG A 196 2.52 -12.68 7.52
C ARG A 196 2.70 -13.44 6.21
N GLY A 197 1.96 -14.53 6.04
CA GLY A 197 1.97 -15.28 4.78
C GLY A 197 1.35 -14.48 3.62
N PHE A 198 1.73 -14.88 2.40
CA PHE A 198 1.26 -14.28 1.15
C PHE A 198 0.38 -15.26 0.37
N TYR A 199 -0.51 -14.72 -0.48
CA TYR A 199 -1.23 -15.47 -1.51
C TYR A 199 -0.47 -15.48 -2.85
N LEU A 200 0.44 -14.54 -3.04
CA LEU A 200 1.37 -14.48 -4.18
C LEU A 200 2.62 -15.30 -3.88
N ASN A 201 3.27 -15.83 -4.92
CA ASN A 201 4.65 -16.33 -4.80
C ASN A 201 5.57 -15.13 -4.67
N TYR A 202 5.97 -14.86 -3.46
CA TYR A 202 6.84 -13.74 -3.16
C TYR A 202 8.31 -14.19 -3.30
N PRO A 203 9.20 -13.46 -4.00
CA PRO A 203 8.95 -12.20 -4.72
C PRO A 203 8.50 -12.37 -6.19
N ASP A 204 8.44 -13.57 -6.74
CA ASP A 204 8.39 -13.86 -8.19
C ASP A 204 7.14 -13.29 -8.90
N ASP A 205 6.01 -13.21 -8.19
CA ASP A 205 4.75 -12.67 -8.75
C ASP A 205 4.60 -11.14 -8.59
N LEU A 206 5.63 -10.43 -8.10
CA LEU A 206 5.55 -8.98 -7.91
C LEU A 206 5.78 -8.21 -9.21
N PRO A 207 5.06 -7.10 -9.43
CA PRO A 207 5.16 -6.31 -10.66
C PRO A 207 6.31 -5.29 -10.62
N GLY A 208 7.41 -5.55 -9.95
CA GLY A 208 8.55 -4.64 -9.83
C GLY A 208 9.74 -5.29 -9.14
N ASP A 209 10.87 -4.58 -9.13
CA ASP A 209 12.11 -5.07 -8.51
C ASP A 209 12.02 -5.05 -6.99
N VAL A 210 12.63 -6.05 -6.34
CA VAL A 210 12.68 -6.21 -4.89
C VAL A 210 14.07 -5.91 -4.36
N TYR A 211 14.14 -5.04 -3.37
CA TYR A 211 15.37 -4.60 -2.72
C TYR A 211 15.28 -4.90 -1.22
N GLU A 212 16.28 -5.58 -0.69
CA GLU A 212 16.40 -5.91 0.74
C GLU A 212 17.34 -4.95 1.48
N THR A 213 18.08 -4.14 0.76
CA THR A 213 19.01 -3.15 1.30
C THR A 213 18.86 -1.81 0.58
N GLN A 214 19.22 -0.74 1.27
CA GLN A 214 19.37 0.58 0.68
C GLN A 214 20.70 0.62 -0.10
N GLN A 215 20.64 0.58 -1.42
CA GLN A 215 21.80 0.68 -2.32
C GLN A 215 21.78 2.01 -3.06
#